data_0ea71f49adc3573b8f13e6569160f5f3
#
_entry.id   0ea71f49adc3573b8f13e6569160f5f3
#
_cell.length_a   1.000
_cell.length_b   1.000
_cell.length_c   1.000
_cell.angle_alpha   90.00
_cell.angle_beta   90.00
_cell.angle_gamma   90.00
#
_symmetry.space_group_name_H-M   'P 1'
#
loop_
_entity.id
_entity.type
_entity.pdbx_description
1 polymer ?
#
loop_
_entity_poly.entity_id
_entity_poly.type
_entity_poly.pdbx_seq_one_letter_code
_entity_poly.pdbx_strand_id
1 'polypeptide(L)'
;MASMRDIKRRKESIQSTSQITKAMKLVSTVKLQKAKGRAEETQPYFNKMYETVSGMLAKSGTVRYPGKREKNPDEPCKKGVIVISSNRGLAGGYNSNLVKLVTKGDFDRENTIIFPVGRKGLESLVRQGYTCQDRKSVV
;
A
#
# COMPACT_ATOMS: atom_id res chain seq x y z
N MET A 1 43.71 3.46 19.77
CA MET A 1 43.78 2.26 18.88
C MET A 1 42.73 1.26 19.34
N ALA A 2 41.93 0.72 18.43
CA ALA A 2 40.92 -0.31 18.78
C ALA A 2 41.65 -1.58 19.23
N SER A 3 41.27 -2.12 20.41
CA SER A 3 41.84 -3.36 20.92
C SER A 3 41.46 -4.55 20.03
N MET A 4 42.34 -5.53 19.86
CA MET A 4 42.04 -6.80 19.14
C MET A 4 40.75 -7.47 19.66
N ARG A 5 40.44 -7.27 20.93
CA ARG A 5 39.24 -7.75 21.59
C ARG A 5 37.98 -7.05 21.05
N ASP A 6 38.05 -5.75 20.80
CA ASP A 6 36.95 -4.98 20.23
C ASP A 6 36.70 -5.35 18.79
N ILE A 7 37.72 -5.61 18.02
CA ILE A 7 37.62 -6.06 16.62
C ILE A 7 36.92 -7.43 16.54
N LYS A 8 37.33 -8.37 17.42
CA LYS A 8 36.73 -9.70 17.49
C LYS A 8 35.23 -9.62 17.83
N ARG A 9 34.89 -8.82 18.84
CA ARG A 9 33.51 -8.59 19.29
C ARG A 9 32.65 -7.99 18.17
N ARG A 10 33.21 -7.04 17.44
CA ARG A 10 32.55 -6.40 16.31
C ARG A 10 32.32 -7.36 15.15
N LYS A 11 33.30 -8.22 14.85
CA LYS A 11 33.19 -9.28 13.86
C LYS A 11 32.05 -10.25 14.19
N GLU A 12 31.97 -10.74 15.41
CA GLU A 12 30.92 -11.64 15.89
C GLU A 12 29.53 -11.00 15.81
N SER A 13 29.40 -9.73 16.18
CA SER A 13 28.16 -8.97 16.06
C SER A 13 27.69 -8.83 14.61
N ILE A 14 28.60 -8.50 13.70
CA ILE A 14 28.30 -8.37 12.26
C ILE A 14 27.89 -9.72 11.67
N GLN A 15 28.56 -10.79 12.07
CA GLN A 15 28.26 -12.14 11.59
C GLN A 15 26.87 -12.60 12.05
N SER A 16 26.52 -12.37 13.32
CA SER A 16 25.18 -12.64 13.85
C SER A 16 24.10 -11.84 13.12
N THR A 17 24.31 -10.55 12.94
CA THR A 17 23.38 -9.68 12.18
C THR A 17 23.19 -10.15 10.74
N SER A 18 24.26 -10.59 10.09
CA SER A 18 24.20 -11.15 8.73
C SER A 18 23.35 -12.42 8.67
N GLN A 19 23.47 -13.32 9.64
CA GLN A 19 22.66 -14.54 9.71
C GLN A 19 21.17 -14.21 9.89
N ILE A 20 20.83 -13.29 10.79
CA ILE A 20 19.46 -12.83 11.00
C ILE A 20 18.90 -12.24 9.72
N THR A 21 19.64 -11.38 9.04
CA THR A 21 19.21 -10.74 7.78
C THR A 21 18.97 -11.78 6.68
N LYS A 22 19.84 -12.80 6.57
CA LYS A 22 19.64 -13.91 5.62
C LYS A 22 18.36 -14.68 5.91
N ALA A 23 18.09 -15.00 7.18
CA ALA A 23 16.86 -15.67 7.59
C ALA A 23 15.61 -14.82 7.26
N MET A 24 15.63 -13.53 7.56
CA MET A 24 14.54 -12.61 7.21
C MET A 24 14.31 -12.53 5.69
N LYS A 25 15.38 -12.54 4.89
CA LYS A 25 15.29 -12.58 3.42
C LYS A 25 14.56 -13.82 2.95
N LEU A 26 14.92 -15.01 3.47
CA LEU A 26 14.27 -16.27 3.09
C LEU A 26 12.78 -16.25 3.39
N VAL A 27 12.38 -15.88 4.62
CA VAL A 27 10.97 -15.77 5.01
C VAL A 27 10.21 -14.78 4.12
N SER A 28 10.79 -13.65 3.83
CA SER A 28 10.17 -12.62 2.98
C SER A 28 10.00 -13.11 1.53
N THR A 29 10.99 -13.83 1.01
CA THR A 29 10.94 -14.41 -0.35
C THR A 29 9.81 -15.44 -0.46
N VAL A 30 9.69 -16.36 0.51
CA VAL A 30 8.60 -17.35 0.51
C VAL A 30 7.23 -16.69 0.58
N LYS A 31 7.07 -15.67 1.42
CA LYS A 31 5.81 -14.91 1.50
C LYS A 31 5.48 -14.20 0.19
N LEU A 32 6.48 -13.60 -0.46
CA LEU A 32 6.31 -12.96 -1.76
C LEU A 32 5.87 -13.95 -2.83
N GLN A 33 6.53 -15.11 -2.91
CA GLN A 33 6.16 -16.16 -3.87
C GLN A 33 4.73 -16.65 -3.66
N LYS A 34 4.33 -16.87 -2.40
CA LYS A 34 2.95 -17.27 -2.08
C LYS A 34 1.92 -16.20 -2.47
N ALA A 35 2.21 -14.93 -2.20
CA ALA A 35 1.33 -13.82 -2.58
C ALA A 35 1.26 -13.65 -4.10
N LYS A 36 2.39 -13.79 -4.80
CA LYS A 36 2.47 -13.75 -6.27
C LYS A 36 1.65 -14.87 -6.89
N GLY A 37 1.79 -16.12 -6.43
CA GLY A 37 1.00 -17.24 -6.93
C GLY A 37 -0.50 -17.00 -6.82
N ARG A 38 -0.97 -16.51 -5.65
CA ARG A 38 -2.40 -16.15 -5.48
C ARG A 38 -2.85 -15.05 -6.45
N ALA A 39 -2.02 -14.06 -6.70
CA ALA A 39 -2.33 -13.01 -7.66
C ALA A 39 -2.42 -13.55 -9.09
N GLU A 40 -1.51 -14.44 -9.46
CA GLU A 40 -1.51 -15.09 -10.78
C GLU A 40 -2.74 -16.00 -10.97
N GLU A 41 -3.16 -16.73 -9.93
CA GLU A 41 -4.38 -17.56 -9.97
C GLU A 41 -5.66 -16.72 -10.15
N THR A 42 -5.72 -15.51 -9.60
CA THR A 42 -6.89 -14.65 -9.73
C THR A 42 -6.90 -13.79 -10.99
N GLN A 43 -5.76 -13.63 -11.65
CA GLN A 43 -5.61 -12.77 -12.83
C GLN A 43 -6.55 -13.14 -14.00
N PRO A 44 -6.73 -14.43 -14.38
CA PRO A 44 -7.64 -14.81 -15.45
C PRO A 44 -9.09 -14.41 -15.18
N TYR A 45 -9.53 -14.58 -13.92
CA TYR A 45 -10.87 -14.16 -13.51
C TYR A 45 -11.06 -12.64 -13.63
N PHE A 46 -10.08 -11.89 -13.15
CA PHE A 46 -10.10 -10.42 -13.22
C PHE A 46 -10.15 -9.94 -14.67
N ASN A 47 -9.31 -10.50 -15.53
CA ASN A 47 -9.28 -10.15 -16.95
C ASN A 47 -10.65 -10.42 -17.62
N LYS A 48 -11.24 -11.58 -17.34
CA LYS A 48 -12.53 -11.94 -17.91
C LYS A 48 -13.67 -11.05 -17.41
N MET A 49 -13.67 -10.74 -16.14
CA MET A 49 -14.61 -9.80 -15.56
C MET A 49 -14.49 -8.41 -16.20
N TYR A 50 -13.25 -7.92 -16.35
CA TYR A 50 -12.96 -6.62 -16.97
C TYR A 50 -13.44 -6.56 -18.42
N GLU A 51 -13.14 -7.57 -19.22
CA GLU A 51 -13.62 -7.68 -20.62
C GLU A 51 -15.15 -7.65 -20.69
N THR A 52 -15.80 -8.42 -19.82
CA THR A 52 -17.28 -8.50 -19.79
C THR A 52 -17.89 -7.16 -19.43
N VAL A 53 -17.43 -6.53 -18.38
CA VAL A 53 -17.92 -5.21 -17.93
C VAL A 53 -17.65 -4.15 -18.99
N SER A 54 -16.44 -4.11 -19.56
CA SER A 54 -16.08 -3.17 -20.62
C SER A 54 -16.95 -3.36 -21.87
N GLY A 55 -17.23 -4.60 -22.23
CA GLY A 55 -18.13 -4.92 -23.37
C GLY A 55 -19.58 -4.48 -23.13
N MET A 56 -20.08 -4.64 -21.90
CA MET A 56 -21.41 -4.15 -21.51
C MET A 56 -21.48 -2.63 -21.55
N LEU A 57 -20.46 -1.96 -21.03
CA LEU A 57 -20.36 -0.51 -21.03
C LEU A 57 -20.32 0.08 -22.45
N ALA A 58 -19.54 -0.55 -23.33
CA ALA A 58 -19.44 -0.13 -24.73
C ALA A 58 -20.77 -0.26 -25.50
N LYS A 59 -21.56 -1.30 -25.19
CA LYS A 59 -22.86 -1.55 -25.85
C LYS A 59 -23.99 -0.72 -25.28
N SER A 60 -23.97 -0.37 -24.01
CA SER A 60 -25.07 0.34 -23.35
C SER A 60 -25.08 1.85 -23.55
N GLY A 61 -24.03 2.43 -24.15
CA GLY A 61 -23.93 3.87 -24.46
C GLY A 61 -23.96 4.81 -23.25
N THR A 62 -24.69 4.48 -22.22
CA THR A 62 -24.81 5.25 -20.98
C THR A 62 -25.10 4.31 -19.82
N VAL A 63 -24.09 3.99 -19.04
CA VAL A 63 -24.31 3.33 -17.76
C VAL A 63 -24.69 4.38 -16.72
N ARG A 64 -25.97 4.43 -16.41
CA ARG A 64 -26.44 5.10 -15.19
C ARG A 64 -26.04 4.21 -14.02
N TYR A 65 -24.91 4.54 -13.34
CA TYR A 65 -24.60 3.92 -12.07
C TYR A 65 -25.68 4.29 -11.06
N PRO A 66 -26.35 3.31 -10.41
CA PRO A 66 -27.20 3.60 -9.28
C PRO A 66 -26.33 4.24 -8.20
N GLY A 67 -26.53 5.51 -7.94
CA GLY A 67 -25.69 6.27 -6.99
C GLY A 67 -24.81 7.36 -7.59
N LYS A 68 -24.79 7.53 -8.91
CA LYS A 68 -24.24 8.77 -9.48
C LYS A 68 -25.22 9.90 -9.12
N ARG A 69 -24.97 10.55 -7.97
CA ARG A 69 -25.61 11.84 -7.69
C ARG A 69 -25.29 12.76 -8.83
N GLU A 70 -26.30 13.41 -9.39
CA GLU A 70 -26.09 14.54 -10.27
C GLU A 70 -25.22 15.53 -9.48
N LYS A 71 -24.04 15.83 -9.99
CA LYS A 71 -23.15 16.77 -9.35
C LYS A 71 -23.84 18.12 -9.34
N ASN A 72 -24.21 18.60 -8.16
CA ASN A 72 -24.44 20.02 -7.97
C ASN A 72 -23.06 20.68 -8.18
N PRO A 73 -22.93 21.61 -9.15
CA PRO A 73 -21.64 22.24 -9.45
C PRO A 73 -21.03 22.98 -8.24
N ASP A 74 -21.84 23.33 -7.25
CA ASP A 74 -21.45 24.07 -6.04
C ASP A 74 -21.09 23.16 -4.84
N GLU A 75 -21.24 21.83 -4.94
CA GLU A 75 -20.95 20.94 -3.82
C GLU A 75 -19.50 20.43 -3.90
N PRO A 76 -18.64 20.67 -2.88
CA PRO A 76 -17.26 20.22 -2.90
C PRO A 76 -17.19 18.71 -2.99
N CYS A 77 -16.60 18.22 -4.08
CA CYS A 77 -16.48 16.79 -4.36
C CYS A 77 -15.46 16.15 -3.40
N LYS A 78 -15.91 15.32 -2.46
CA LYS A 78 -14.99 14.55 -1.60
C LYS A 78 -14.27 13.50 -2.44
N LYS A 79 -12.94 13.48 -2.34
CA LYS A 79 -12.06 12.50 -3.01
C LYS A 79 -11.86 11.29 -2.09
N GLY A 80 -12.15 10.08 -2.55
CA GLY A 80 -11.80 8.83 -1.85
C GLY A 80 -10.48 8.29 -2.38
N VAL A 81 -9.48 8.11 -1.51
CA VAL A 81 -8.15 7.63 -1.89
C VAL A 81 -7.83 6.34 -1.16
N ILE A 82 -7.64 5.26 -1.91
CA ILE A 82 -7.19 3.98 -1.36
C ILE A 82 -5.66 3.97 -1.31
N VAL A 83 -5.10 3.84 -0.10
CA VAL A 83 -3.67 3.86 0.13
C VAL A 83 -3.18 2.50 0.60
N ILE A 84 -2.48 1.78 -0.27
CA ILE A 84 -1.95 0.43 0.03
C ILE A 84 -0.52 0.55 0.54
N SER A 85 -0.30 0.29 1.82
CA SER A 85 0.98 0.37 2.49
C SER A 85 1.36 -0.94 3.19
N SER A 86 2.56 -1.05 3.72
CA SER A 86 2.98 -2.22 4.48
C SER A 86 2.46 -2.20 5.92
N ASN A 87 2.31 -3.40 6.52
CA ASN A 87 1.99 -3.56 7.95
C ASN A 87 3.23 -3.39 8.84
N ARG A 88 4.42 -3.69 8.31
CA ARG A 88 5.69 -3.66 9.04
C ARG A 88 6.66 -2.67 8.39
N GLY A 89 7.69 -2.26 9.13
CA GLY A 89 8.82 -1.50 8.62
C GLY A 89 9.77 -2.35 7.76
N LEU A 90 10.95 -1.82 7.53
CA LEU A 90 12.01 -2.43 6.72
C LEU A 90 11.62 -2.65 5.24
N ALA A 91 10.76 -1.77 4.71
CA ALA A 91 10.33 -1.77 3.31
C ALA A 91 11.08 -0.71 2.48
N GLY A 92 12.29 -0.32 2.89
CA GLY A 92 13.04 0.76 2.25
C GLY A 92 12.25 2.07 2.23
N GLY A 93 12.30 2.80 1.14
CA GLY A 93 11.59 4.06 0.94
C GLY A 93 10.10 3.93 0.58
N TYR A 94 9.56 2.72 0.42
CA TYR A 94 8.21 2.50 -0.09
C TYR A 94 7.13 3.30 0.66
N ASN A 95 7.02 3.10 1.97
CA ASN A 95 6.00 3.78 2.77
C ASN A 95 6.17 5.30 2.78
N SER A 96 7.43 5.78 2.86
CA SER A 96 7.72 7.22 2.85
C SER A 96 7.39 7.86 1.51
N ASN A 97 7.69 7.18 0.40
CA ASN A 97 7.39 7.68 -0.93
C ASN A 97 5.88 7.73 -1.18
N LEU A 98 5.13 6.72 -0.71
CA LEU A 98 3.69 6.67 -0.80
C LEU A 98 3.03 7.81 -0.02
N VAL A 99 3.49 8.08 1.21
CA VAL A 99 3.01 9.23 2.00
C VAL A 99 3.33 10.55 1.30
N LYS A 100 4.55 10.71 0.75
CA LYS A 100 4.92 11.90 -0.03
C LYS A 100 4.04 12.08 -1.27
N LEU A 101 3.66 11.00 -1.95
CA LEU A 101 2.80 11.06 -3.12
C LEU A 101 1.41 11.58 -2.78
N VAL A 102 0.86 11.16 -1.63
CA VAL A 102 -0.42 11.69 -1.14
C VAL A 102 -0.29 13.15 -0.69
N THR A 103 0.75 13.50 0.07
CA THR A 103 0.90 14.84 0.67
C THR A 103 1.36 15.92 -0.30
N LYS A 104 2.07 15.54 -1.37
CA LYS A 104 2.48 16.44 -2.44
C LYS A 104 1.52 16.43 -3.63
N GLY A 105 0.58 15.49 -3.67
CA GLY A 105 -0.45 15.43 -4.69
C GLY A 105 -1.58 16.44 -4.41
N ASP A 106 -2.49 16.54 -5.36
CA ASP A 106 -3.68 17.40 -5.28
C ASP A 106 -4.78 16.77 -4.41
N PHE A 107 -4.40 16.41 -3.16
CA PHE A 107 -5.28 15.81 -2.17
C PHE A 107 -5.40 16.73 -0.96
N ASP A 108 -6.40 17.59 -1.01
CA ASP A 108 -6.73 18.49 0.09
C ASP A 108 -7.24 17.71 1.31
N ARG A 109 -6.78 18.07 2.52
CA ARG A 109 -7.06 17.35 3.75
C ARG A 109 -8.55 17.38 4.13
N GLU A 110 -9.24 18.48 3.83
CA GLU A 110 -10.65 18.67 4.17
C GLU A 110 -11.57 17.86 3.26
N ASN A 111 -11.20 17.75 1.98
CA ASN A 111 -12.01 17.11 0.94
C ASN A 111 -11.55 15.70 0.59
N THR A 112 -10.54 15.16 1.29
CA THR A 112 -10.00 13.82 1.01
C THR A 112 -10.26 12.85 2.16
N ILE A 113 -10.88 11.72 1.84
CA ILE A 113 -11.09 10.60 2.76
C ILE A 113 -10.14 9.48 2.35
N ILE A 114 -9.28 9.04 3.27
CA ILE A 114 -8.32 7.99 3.01
C ILE A 114 -8.84 6.64 3.50
N PHE A 115 -8.77 5.63 2.63
CA PHE A 115 -9.04 4.23 2.93
C PHE A 115 -7.71 3.49 3.03
N PRO A 116 -7.11 3.38 4.22
CA PRO A 116 -5.79 2.81 4.39
C PRO A 116 -5.83 1.28 4.39
N VAL A 117 -5.00 0.68 3.56
CA VAL A 117 -4.68 -0.75 3.58
C VAL A 117 -3.24 -0.87 4.08
N GLY A 118 -3.06 -1.38 5.30
CA GLY A 118 -1.76 -1.45 5.97
C GLY A 118 -1.54 -0.38 7.05
N ARG A 119 -0.74 -0.76 8.05
CA ARG A 119 -0.57 0.05 9.26
C ARG A 119 0.32 1.28 9.05
N LYS A 120 1.41 1.14 8.28
CA LYS A 120 2.43 2.20 8.17
C LYS A 120 1.93 3.44 7.42
N GLY A 121 1.09 3.27 6.42
CA GLY A 121 0.43 4.37 5.74
C GLY A 121 -0.56 5.10 6.65
N LEU A 122 -1.41 4.34 7.37
CA LEU A 122 -2.36 4.91 8.32
C LEU A 122 -1.67 5.79 9.37
N GLU A 123 -0.68 5.22 10.09
CA GLU A 123 0.05 5.93 11.15
C GLU A 123 0.67 7.26 10.65
N SER A 124 1.20 7.24 9.43
CA SER A 124 1.87 8.41 8.86
C SER A 124 0.88 9.46 8.36
N LEU A 125 -0.23 9.07 7.75
CA LEU A 125 -1.24 10.00 7.21
C LEU A 125 -2.11 10.63 8.28
N VAL A 126 -2.45 9.87 9.34
CA VAL A 126 -3.14 10.41 10.53
C VAL A 126 -2.29 11.49 11.21
N ARG A 127 -0.96 11.26 11.36
CA ARG A 127 -0.05 12.28 11.90
C ARG A 127 0.02 13.55 11.06
N GLN A 128 -0.33 13.45 9.78
CA GLN A 128 -0.38 14.60 8.86
C GLN A 128 -1.76 15.26 8.77
N GLY A 129 -2.73 14.80 9.57
CA GLY A 129 -4.06 15.40 9.69
C GLY A 129 -5.07 14.97 8.62
N TYR A 130 -4.84 13.87 7.91
CA TYR A 130 -5.83 13.32 6.99
C TYR A 130 -6.91 12.53 7.71
N THR A 131 -8.16 12.66 7.27
CA THR A 131 -9.27 11.83 7.72
C THR A 131 -9.15 10.43 7.13
N CYS A 132 -8.98 9.43 7.99
CA CYS A 132 -8.85 8.04 7.58
C CYS A 132 -10.07 7.22 8.04
N GLN A 133 -10.63 6.43 7.14
CA GLN A 133 -11.63 5.42 7.45
C GLN A 133 -10.99 4.18 8.11
N ASP A 134 -11.80 3.24 8.56
CA ASP A 134 -11.33 2.03 9.23
C ASP A 134 -10.25 1.28 8.44
N ARG A 135 -9.23 0.86 9.16
CA ARG A 135 -8.09 0.16 8.60
C ARG A 135 -8.46 -1.24 8.12
N LYS A 136 -8.15 -1.56 6.87
CA LYS A 136 -8.05 -2.94 6.40
C LYS A 136 -6.63 -3.46 6.62
N SER A 137 -6.48 -4.62 7.29
CA SER A 137 -5.18 -5.28 7.40
C SER A 137 -4.89 -6.07 6.12
N VAL A 138 -3.64 -5.96 5.64
CA VAL A 138 -3.12 -6.88 4.62
C VAL A 138 -2.78 -8.17 5.33
N VAL A 139 -3.45 -9.26 5.00
CA VAL A 139 -3.18 -10.61 5.52
C VAL A 139 -2.00 -11.22 4.77
#